data_d6bc389869af90b01dfd697f1b1d9b4b
#
_entry.id   d6bc389869af90b01dfd697f1b1d9b4b
#
_cell.length_a   1.000
_cell.length_b   1.000
_cell.length_c   1.000
_cell.angle_alpha   90.00
_cell.angle_beta   90.00
_cell.angle_gamma   90.00
#
_symmetry.space_group_name_H-M   'P 1'
#
loop_
_entity.id
_entity.type
_entity.pdbx_description
1 polymer ?
#
loop_
_entity_poly.entity_id
_entity_poly.type
_entity_poly.pdbx_seq_one_letter_code
_entity_poly.pdbx_strand_id
1 'polypeptide(L)'
;MELEARLKGIRQLGFWFNEQKGESLDALCQIAANQNNWFTKESIEKCFNAWAEALQKDKMQDWVKPYSFKASGKNIGLVLAGNIPLVGFNDFLCVLMSGHRAIIKLSSKDNRLFLPIIEEL
;
A
#
# COMPACT_ATOMS: atom_id res chain seq x y z
N MET A 1 3.28 -13.48 -12.54
CA MET A 1 2.31 -13.79 -11.47
C MET A 1 0.90 -13.56 -12.01
N GLU A 2 0.04 -14.53 -11.84
CA GLU A 2 -1.34 -14.48 -12.29
C GLU A 2 -2.15 -13.41 -11.52
N LEU A 3 -3.17 -12.86 -12.17
CA LEU A 3 -4.04 -11.84 -11.56
C LEU A 3 -4.66 -12.32 -10.24
N GLU A 4 -5.13 -13.56 -10.20
CA GLU A 4 -5.72 -14.14 -8.99
C GLU A 4 -4.73 -14.18 -7.81
N ALA A 5 -3.48 -14.52 -8.08
CA ALA A 5 -2.44 -14.52 -7.05
C ALA A 5 -2.16 -13.10 -6.52
N ARG A 6 -2.17 -12.11 -7.42
CA ARG A 6 -2.00 -10.70 -7.04
C ARG A 6 -3.18 -10.21 -6.22
N LEU A 7 -4.41 -10.52 -6.64
CA LEU A 7 -5.62 -10.18 -5.87
C LEU A 7 -5.60 -10.82 -4.48
N LYS A 8 -5.13 -12.05 -4.36
CA LYS A 8 -4.99 -12.73 -3.08
C LYS A 8 -3.99 -12.01 -2.17
N GLY A 9 -2.83 -11.63 -2.68
CA GLY A 9 -1.83 -10.88 -1.92
C GLY A 9 -2.35 -9.53 -1.44
N ILE A 10 -3.04 -8.80 -2.31
CA ILE A 10 -3.64 -7.50 -1.97
C ILE A 10 -4.75 -7.66 -0.92
N ARG A 11 -5.53 -8.73 -0.99
CA ARG A 11 -6.54 -9.03 0.03
C ARG A 11 -5.89 -9.27 1.40
N GLN A 12 -4.80 -10.02 1.45
CA GLN A 12 -4.03 -10.22 2.68
C GLN A 12 -3.52 -8.89 3.24
N LEU A 13 -3.05 -8.02 2.37
CA LEU A 13 -2.64 -6.68 2.77
C LEU A 13 -3.80 -5.86 3.36
N GLY A 14 -4.99 -5.98 2.80
CA GLY A 14 -6.20 -5.36 3.36
C GLY A 14 -6.49 -5.84 4.78
N PHE A 15 -6.34 -7.12 5.06
CA PHE A 15 -6.44 -7.66 6.41
C PHE A 15 -5.35 -7.12 7.32
N TRP A 16 -4.13 -7.02 6.84
CA TRP A 16 -3.02 -6.46 7.60
C TRP A 16 -3.32 -5.00 8.03
N PHE A 17 -3.82 -4.16 7.13
CA PHE A 17 -4.23 -2.80 7.48
C PHE A 17 -5.30 -2.79 8.58
N ASN A 18 -6.27 -3.68 8.49
CA ASN A 18 -7.36 -3.75 9.45
C ASN A 18 -6.90 -4.27 10.84
N GLU A 19 -5.82 -5.05 10.88
CA GLU A 19 -5.25 -5.57 12.10
C GLU A 19 -4.37 -4.56 12.85
N GLN A 20 -3.95 -3.47 12.19
CA GLN A 20 -3.12 -2.44 12.82
C GLN A 20 -3.96 -1.55 13.72
N LYS A 21 -4.12 -1.98 14.97
CA LYS A 21 -4.88 -1.28 16.01
C LYS A 21 -4.14 -1.40 17.34
N GLY A 22 -4.46 -0.51 18.30
CA GLY A 22 -3.85 -0.55 19.62
C GLY A 22 -2.32 -0.39 19.57
N GLU A 23 -1.60 -1.29 20.21
CA GLU A 23 -0.14 -1.19 20.33
C GLU A 23 0.59 -1.25 19.00
N SER A 24 0.14 -2.09 18.05
CA SER A 24 0.79 -2.20 16.74
C SER A 24 0.66 -0.91 15.93
N LEU A 25 -0.50 -0.29 15.96
CA LEU A 25 -0.73 1.00 15.32
C LEU A 25 0.07 2.11 16.02
N ASP A 26 0.07 2.13 17.34
CA ASP A 26 0.81 3.12 18.13
C ASP A 26 2.31 3.05 17.84
N ALA A 27 2.88 1.85 17.73
CA ALA A 27 4.30 1.66 17.40
C ALA A 27 4.64 2.20 16.00
N LEU A 28 3.81 1.89 15.00
CA LEU A 28 4.00 2.41 13.63
C LEU A 28 3.87 3.94 13.59
N CYS A 29 2.89 4.49 14.29
CA CYS A 29 2.68 5.93 14.35
C CYS A 29 3.87 6.65 15.00
N GLN A 30 4.41 6.11 16.06
CA GLN A 30 5.56 6.70 16.74
C GLN A 30 6.80 6.73 15.84
N ILE A 31 7.09 5.64 15.15
CA ILE A 31 8.21 5.55 14.20
C ILE A 31 8.01 6.53 13.05
N ALA A 32 6.82 6.58 12.48
CA ALA A 32 6.50 7.47 11.36
C ALA A 32 6.58 8.96 11.77
N ALA A 33 6.07 9.32 12.94
CA ALA A 33 6.11 10.68 13.45
C ALA A 33 7.54 11.17 13.70
N ASN A 34 8.44 10.29 14.14
CA ASN A 34 9.86 10.63 14.31
C ASN A 34 10.54 10.96 12.97
N GLN A 35 10.08 10.36 11.89
CA GLN A 35 10.59 10.61 10.54
C GLN A 35 9.93 11.84 9.89
N ASN A 36 8.64 12.02 10.11
CA ASN A 36 7.85 13.11 9.54
C ASN A 36 6.84 13.63 10.56
N ASN A 37 7.08 14.82 11.08
CA ASN A 37 6.23 15.45 12.11
C ASN A 37 4.81 15.78 11.63
N TRP A 38 4.58 15.77 10.32
CA TRP A 38 3.24 15.99 9.75
C TRP A 38 2.37 14.72 9.83
N PHE A 39 2.98 13.56 10.11
CA PHE A 39 2.25 12.30 10.23
C PHE A 39 1.70 12.16 11.65
N THR A 40 0.43 12.49 11.83
CA THR A 40 -0.27 12.31 13.10
C THR A 40 -0.87 10.91 13.18
N LYS A 41 -1.08 10.41 14.41
CA LYS A 41 -1.78 9.14 14.62
C LYS A 41 -3.14 9.12 13.94
N GLU A 42 -3.89 10.22 14.05
CA GLU A 42 -5.21 10.35 13.41
C GLU A 42 -5.13 10.20 11.89
N SER A 43 -4.19 10.88 11.25
CA SER A 43 -4.03 10.79 9.78
C SER A 43 -3.57 9.42 9.31
N ILE A 44 -2.71 8.75 10.06
CA ILE A 44 -2.25 7.38 9.75
C ILE A 44 -3.41 6.39 9.94
N GLU A 45 -4.13 6.47 11.03
CA GLU A 45 -5.28 5.61 11.31
C GLU A 45 -6.36 5.75 10.23
N LYS A 46 -6.67 6.98 9.86
CA LYS A 46 -7.62 7.28 8.77
C LYS A 46 -7.15 6.68 7.44
N CYS A 47 -5.88 6.79 7.13
CA CYS A 47 -5.28 6.22 5.94
C CYS A 47 -5.39 4.69 5.93
N PHE A 48 -5.04 4.03 7.03
CA PHE A 48 -5.10 2.58 7.15
C PHE A 48 -6.53 2.06 7.06
N ASN A 49 -7.49 2.73 7.69
CA ASN A 49 -8.89 2.36 7.60
C ASN A 49 -9.43 2.49 6.17
N ALA A 50 -9.05 3.55 5.47
CA ALA A 50 -9.44 3.76 4.09
C ALA A 50 -8.88 2.67 3.16
N TRP A 51 -7.62 2.27 3.33
CA TRP A 51 -7.03 1.19 2.54
C TRP A 51 -7.60 -0.17 2.92
N ALA A 52 -7.84 -0.46 4.19
CA ALA A 52 -8.50 -1.70 4.62
C ALA A 52 -9.87 -1.86 3.94
N GLU A 53 -10.61 -0.76 3.80
CA GLU A 53 -11.89 -0.77 3.09
C GLU A 53 -11.72 -0.92 1.58
N ALA A 54 -10.81 -0.16 0.97
CA ALA A 54 -10.58 -0.17 -0.48
C ALA A 54 -10.08 -1.53 -0.99
N LEU A 55 -9.31 -2.26 -0.19
CA LEU A 55 -8.71 -3.53 -0.57
C LEU A 55 -9.61 -4.75 -0.30
N GLN A 56 -10.88 -4.55 0.02
CA GLN A 56 -11.83 -5.65 0.13
C GLN A 56 -12.00 -6.36 -1.22
N LYS A 57 -12.21 -7.68 -1.15
CA LYS A 57 -12.28 -8.56 -2.32
C LYS A 57 -13.20 -8.03 -3.41
N ASP A 58 -14.42 -7.68 -3.07
CA ASP A 58 -15.43 -7.27 -4.04
C ASP A 58 -15.06 -5.95 -4.72
N LYS A 59 -14.54 -4.99 -3.95
CA LYS A 59 -14.08 -3.71 -4.47
C LYS A 59 -12.90 -3.86 -5.41
N MET A 60 -11.94 -4.71 -5.07
CA MET A 60 -10.77 -4.98 -5.91
C MET A 60 -11.15 -5.71 -7.20
N GLN A 61 -12.06 -6.68 -7.12
CA GLN A 61 -12.57 -7.37 -8.30
C GLN A 61 -13.30 -6.43 -9.24
N ASP A 62 -14.16 -5.56 -8.71
CA ASP A 62 -14.88 -4.56 -9.51
C ASP A 62 -13.92 -3.56 -10.15
N TRP A 63 -12.87 -3.15 -9.44
CA TRP A 63 -11.88 -2.23 -9.97
C TRP A 63 -11.11 -2.79 -11.16
N VAL A 64 -10.70 -4.06 -11.11
CA VAL A 64 -9.90 -4.68 -12.16
C VAL A 64 -10.73 -5.23 -13.34
N LYS A 65 -12.02 -5.46 -13.12
CA LYS A 65 -12.92 -6.09 -14.10
C LYS A 65 -12.91 -5.45 -15.49
N PRO A 66 -12.91 -4.10 -15.65
CA PRO A 66 -12.94 -3.50 -16.99
C PRO A 66 -11.59 -3.56 -17.72
N TYR A 67 -10.52 -4.00 -17.05
CA TYR A 67 -9.18 -4.00 -17.63
C TYR A 67 -8.76 -5.38 -18.13
N SER A 68 -7.99 -5.40 -19.22
CA SER A 68 -7.35 -6.59 -19.76
C SER A 68 -5.86 -6.51 -19.47
N PHE A 69 -5.34 -7.44 -18.69
CA PHE A 69 -3.94 -7.46 -18.30
C PHE A 69 -3.15 -8.43 -19.16
N LYS A 70 -2.14 -7.92 -19.87
CA LYS A 70 -1.20 -8.72 -20.62
C LYS A 70 0.04 -8.97 -19.78
N ALA A 71 0.56 -10.20 -19.79
CA ALA A 71 1.76 -10.56 -19.06
C ALA A 71 3.00 -9.97 -19.73
N SER A 72 3.29 -8.69 -19.54
CA SER A 72 4.47 -8.03 -20.12
C SER A 72 5.66 -7.98 -19.17
N GLY A 73 5.44 -8.05 -17.87
CA GLY A 73 6.49 -8.11 -16.85
C GLY A 73 7.51 -6.97 -16.88
N LYS A 74 7.11 -5.77 -17.29
CA LYS A 74 8.01 -4.62 -17.37
C LYS A 74 8.40 -4.14 -15.98
N ASN A 75 9.60 -3.57 -15.89
CA ASN A 75 10.05 -2.87 -14.69
C ASN A 75 9.56 -1.42 -14.76
N ILE A 76 8.79 -1.01 -13.76
CA ILE A 76 8.25 0.34 -13.65
C ILE A 76 8.89 1.04 -12.45
N GLY A 77 9.62 2.11 -12.71
CA GLY A 77 10.22 2.92 -11.67
C GLY A 77 9.20 3.85 -11.02
N LEU A 78 9.17 3.87 -9.69
CA LEU A 78 8.32 4.77 -8.91
C LEU A 78 9.20 5.60 -7.98
N VAL A 79 9.14 6.92 -8.12
CA VAL A 79 9.76 7.87 -7.19
C VAL A 79 8.63 8.48 -6.36
N LEU A 80 8.49 8.03 -5.12
CA LEU A 80 7.34 8.35 -4.29
C LEU A 80 7.55 9.63 -3.47
N ALA A 81 6.48 10.42 -3.34
CA ALA A 81 6.43 11.55 -2.43
C ALA A 81 6.20 11.07 -0.98
N GLY A 82 6.37 11.99 -0.01
CA GLY A 82 6.23 11.67 1.41
C GLY A 82 5.55 12.77 2.22
N ASN A 83 4.69 13.56 1.57
CA ASN A 83 3.99 14.68 2.21
C ASN A 83 2.72 14.27 2.98
N ILE A 84 2.12 13.14 2.64
CA ILE A 84 1.01 12.53 3.39
C ILE A 84 1.26 11.03 3.55
N PRO A 85 0.68 10.37 4.58
CA PRO A 85 0.90 8.94 4.80
C PRO A 85 0.52 8.10 3.59
N LEU A 86 1.44 7.26 3.12
CA LEU A 86 1.25 6.32 2.02
C LEU A 86 0.75 6.95 0.71
N VAL A 87 1.14 8.19 0.42
CA VAL A 87 0.71 8.91 -0.79
C VAL A 87 1.06 8.15 -2.08
N GLY A 88 2.15 7.41 -2.10
CA GLY A 88 2.57 6.60 -3.25
C GLY A 88 1.98 5.20 -3.32
N PHE A 89 1.18 4.79 -2.36
CA PHE A 89 0.64 3.43 -2.31
C PHE A 89 -0.29 3.12 -3.49
N ASN A 90 -1.09 4.09 -3.92
CA ASN A 90 -1.96 3.93 -5.08
C ASN A 90 -1.18 3.62 -6.36
N ASP A 91 -0.09 4.35 -6.60
CA ASP A 91 0.76 4.11 -7.76
C ASP A 91 1.40 2.72 -7.72
N PHE A 92 1.89 2.33 -6.55
CA PHE A 92 2.42 0.99 -6.32
C PHE A 92 1.37 -0.09 -6.60
N LEU A 93 0.16 0.10 -6.10
CA LEU A 93 -0.96 -0.82 -6.31
C LEU A 93 -1.30 -0.97 -7.80
N CYS A 94 -1.33 0.14 -8.54
CA CYS A 94 -1.57 0.12 -9.98
C CYS A 94 -0.50 -0.68 -10.74
N VAL A 95 0.76 -0.50 -10.42
CA VAL A 95 1.86 -1.26 -11.03
C VAL A 95 1.73 -2.74 -10.71
N LEU A 96 1.49 -3.07 -9.45
CA LEU A 96 1.36 -4.46 -9.00
C LEU A 96 0.18 -5.17 -9.68
N MET A 97 -0.98 -4.51 -9.73
CA MET A 97 -2.19 -5.11 -10.32
C MET A 97 -2.10 -5.25 -11.83
N SER A 98 -1.35 -4.38 -12.52
CA SER A 98 -1.13 -4.48 -13.96
C SER A 98 -0.14 -5.58 -14.39
N GLY A 99 0.47 -6.29 -13.44
CA GLY A 99 1.37 -7.41 -13.72
C GLY A 99 2.83 -7.00 -13.95
N HIS A 100 3.15 -5.76 -13.67
CA HIS A 100 4.52 -5.26 -13.78
C HIS A 100 5.28 -5.37 -12.45
N ARG A 101 6.58 -5.16 -12.51
CA ARG A 101 7.43 -5.07 -11.32
C ARG A 101 7.63 -3.61 -10.94
N ALA A 102 7.39 -3.29 -9.69
CA ALA A 102 7.66 -1.95 -9.15
C ALA A 102 9.10 -1.88 -8.67
N ILE A 103 9.84 -0.88 -9.15
CA ILE A 103 11.16 -0.50 -8.61
C ILE A 103 10.94 0.83 -7.91
N ILE A 104 10.98 0.80 -6.58
CA ILE A 104 10.49 1.91 -5.76
C ILE A 104 11.65 2.64 -5.10
N LYS A 105 11.69 3.96 -5.31
CA LYS A 105 12.47 4.87 -4.49
C LYS A 105 11.54 5.53 -3.49
N LEU A 106 11.63 5.11 -2.23
CA LEU A 106 10.83 5.70 -1.15
C LEU A 106 11.32 7.10 -0.82
N SER A 107 10.38 7.96 -0.38
CA SER A 107 10.72 9.25 0.20
C SER A 107 11.42 9.05 1.55
N SER A 108 12.41 9.90 1.87
CA SER A 108 13.00 9.96 3.21
C SER A 108 11.99 10.38 4.29
N LYS A 109 10.84 10.93 3.88
CA LYS A 109 9.77 11.39 4.76
C LYS A 109 8.65 10.35 4.97
N ASP A 110 8.62 9.26 4.18
CA ASP A 110 7.63 8.20 4.29
C ASP A 110 8.18 6.85 3.81
N ASN A 111 9.15 6.31 4.51
CA ASN A 111 9.61 4.95 4.25
C ASN A 111 9.21 3.97 5.37
N ARG A 112 8.96 4.45 6.58
CA ARG A 112 8.67 3.62 7.76
C ARG A 112 7.28 2.99 7.72
N LEU A 113 6.31 3.64 7.09
CA LEU A 113 4.99 3.05 6.88
C LEU A 113 4.97 2.12 5.67
N PHE A 114 5.75 2.42 4.64
CA PHE A 114 5.74 1.67 3.38
C PHE A 114 6.48 0.33 3.48
N LEU A 115 7.60 0.28 4.19
CA LEU A 115 8.41 -0.93 4.30
C LEU A 115 7.64 -2.12 4.89
N PRO A 116 6.90 -2.00 6.00
CA PRO A 116 6.11 -3.12 6.53
C PRO A 116 5.08 -3.65 5.53
N ILE A 117 4.52 -2.78 4.70
CA ILE A 117 3.57 -3.17 3.65
C ILE A 117 4.22 -4.05 2.60
N ILE A 118 5.43 -3.68 2.17
CA ILE A 118 6.19 -4.48 1.19
C ILE A 118 6.56 -5.84 1.79
N GLU A 119 6.94 -5.88 3.05
CA GLU A 119 7.31 -7.11 3.75
C GLU A 119 6.12 -8.07 3.89
N GLU A 120 4.90 -7.56 3.97
CA GLU A 120 3.68 -8.37 4.08
C GLU A 120 3.29 -9.02 2.75
N LEU A 121 3.71 -8.46 1.63
CA LEU A 121 3.43 -9.00 0.29
C LEU A 121 4.40 -10.12 -0.10
#